data_762458248c12b170b4ed6e2bf50e02cc
#
_entry.id   762458248c12b170b4ed6e2bf50e02cc
#
_cell.length_a   1.000
_cell.length_b   1.000
_cell.length_c   1.000
_cell.angle_alpha   90.00
_cell.angle_beta   90.00
_cell.angle_gamma   90.00
#
_symmetry.space_group_name_H-M   'P 1'
#
loop_
_entity.id
_entity.type
_entity.pdbx_description
1 polymer ?
#
loop_
_entity_poly.entity_id
_entity_poly.type
_entity_poly.pdbx_seq_one_letter_code
_entity_poly.pdbx_strand_id
1 'polypeptide(L)'
;MMKTLSPIGEAIRHYKLNASGGYEEWSKVARAPDYRMHVPAMGFDVTGHDEVRDVIFGWLTEIGAEQELVDIVEFGASVTCYLHIRDKEGVVLDIVEVFQIDEEGRVAEIWAL
;
A
#
# COMPACT_ATOMS: atom_id res chain seq x y z
N MET A 1 -2.07 22.63 -10.12
CA MET A 1 -2.02 22.84 -8.65
C MET A 1 -1.54 21.60 -7.95
N MET A 2 -0.57 21.73 -7.06
CA MET A 2 -0.09 20.60 -6.29
C MET A 2 -1.10 20.22 -5.20
N LYS A 3 -1.38 18.92 -5.09
CA LYS A 3 -2.20 18.39 -4.00
C LYS A 3 -1.41 18.48 -2.70
N THR A 4 -2.06 18.93 -1.64
CA THR A 4 -1.49 18.94 -0.31
C THR A 4 -1.97 17.69 0.42
N LEU A 5 -1.05 16.87 0.88
CA LEU A 5 -1.34 15.68 1.65
C LEU A 5 -0.97 15.90 3.12
N SER A 6 -1.64 15.17 4.01
CA SER A 6 -1.26 15.13 5.42
C SER A 6 0.10 14.44 5.58
N PRO A 7 0.73 14.48 6.76
CA PRO A 7 1.99 13.76 6.99
C PRO A 7 1.91 12.27 6.64
N ILE A 8 0.81 11.58 7.01
CA ILE A 8 0.65 10.16 6.67
C ILE A 8 0.46 9.97 5.17
N GLY A 9 -0.27 10.87 4.50
CA GLY A 9 -0.43 10.84 3.05
C GLY A 9 0.91 11.00 2.34
N GLU A 10 1.75 11.93 2.79
CA GLU A 10 3.10 12.09 2.24
C GLU A 10 3.98 10.86 2.51
N ALA A 11 3.86 10.23 3.67
CA ALA A 11 4.60 9.01 3.98
C ALA A 11 4.20 7.87 3.03
N ILE A 12 2.90 7.70 2.78
CA ILE A 12 2.40 6.69 1.85
C ILE A 12 2.89 6.97 0.43
N ARG A 13 2.84 8.23 0.01
CA ARG A 13 3.32 8.64 -1.32
C ARG A 13 4.80 8.32 -1.47
N HIS A 14 5.61 8.67 -0.47
CA HIS A 14 7.05 8.37 -0.48
C HIS A 14 7.31 6.87 -0.60
N TYR A 15 6.57 6.07 0.18
CA TYR A 15 6.67 4.62 0.10
C TYR A 15 6.35 4.12 -1.33
N LYS A 16 5.26 4.60 -1.93
CA LYS A 16 4.87 4.15 -3.27
C LYS A 16 5.86 4.55 -4.35
N LEU A 17 6.49 5.71 -4.22
CA LEU A 17 7.54 6.15 -5.14
C LEU A 17 8.84 5.36 -4.97
N ASN A 18 9.01 4.66 -3.84
CA ASN A 18 10.20 3.87 -3.51
C ASN A 18 9.84 2.41 -3.26
N ALA A 19 8.77 1.92 -3.88
CA ALA A 19 8.22 0.60 -3.60
C ALA A 19 9.20 -0.54 -3.91
N SER A 20 10.20 -0.32 -4.75
CA SER A 20 11.25 -1.31 -5.02
C SER A 20 12.06 -1.69 -3.77
N GLY A 21 12.06 -0.84 -2.74
CA GLY A 21 12.66 -1.15 -1.45
C GLY A 21 11.89 -2.16 -0.63
N GLY A 22 10.68 -2.54 -1.07
CA GLY A 22 9.91 -3.62 -0.47
C GLY A 22 9.43 -3.32 0.94
N TYR A 23 9.40 -4.36 1.77
CA TYR A 23 8.88 -4.25 3.13
C TYR A 23 9.66 -3.24 3.97
N GLU A 24 10.95 -3.09 3.74
CA GLU A 24 11.76 -2.13 4.49
C GLU A 24 11.24 -0.69 4.30
N GLU A 25 10.88 -0.31 3.07
CA GLU A 25 10.28 1.00 2.81
C GLU A 25 8.89 1.10 3.45
N TRP A 26 8.08 0.06 3.35
CA TRP A 26 6.77 0.03 3.98
C TRP A 26 6.87 0.18 5.50
N SER A 27 7.90 -0.40 6.11
CA SER A 27 8.10 -0.34 7.57
C SER A 27 8.31 1.08 8.10
N LYS A 28 8.62 2.04 7.24
CA LYS A 28 8.78 3.45 7.61
C LYS A 28 7.46 4.20 7.72
N VAL A 29 6.37 3.60 7.23
CA VAL A 29 5.02 4.20 7.32
C VAL A 29 4.41 3.82 8.68
N ALA A 30 3.84 4.80 9.39
CA ALA A 30 3.19 4.56 10.68
C ALA A 30 1.97 3.65 10.49
N ARG A 31 1.92 2.53 11.23
CA ARG A 31 0.88 1.52 11.13
C ARG A 31 0.43 1.08 12.52
N ALA A 32 -0.87 0.84 12.67
CA ALA A 32 -1.39 0.22 13.88
C ALA A 32 -0.82 -1.21 13.99
N PRO A 33 -0.50 -1.71 15.21
CA PRO A 33 0.10 -3.04 15.36
C PRO A 33 -0.74 -4.17 14.76
N ASP A 34 -2.06 -4.02 14.76
CA ASP A 34 -3.02 -5.00 14.27
C ASP A 34 -3.68 -4.57 12.96
N TYR A 35 -2.98 -3.76 12.16
CA TYR A 35 -3.56 -3.31 10.90
C TYR A 35 -3.87 -4.49 9.98
N ARG A 36 -4.92 -4.33 9.17
CA ARG A 36 -5.40 -5.39 8.30
C ARG A 36 -5.22 -4.98 6.84
N MET A 37 -4.91 -5.97 6.01
CA MET A 37 -4.81 -5.77 4.57
C MET A 37 -5.65 -6.81 3.84
N HIS A 38 -6.50 -6.33 2.95
CA HIS A 38 -7.40 -7.14 2.15
C HIS A 38 -7.05 -7.00 0.67
N VAL A 39 -6.83 -8.13 0.01
CA VAL A 39 -6.63 -8.19 -1.44
C VAL A 39 -7.65 -9.19 -1.99
N PRO A 40 -8.92 -8.76 -2.18
CA PRO A 40 -10.01 -9.68 -2.52
C PRO A 40 -9.78 -10.51 -3.77
N ALA A 41 -9.20 -9.90 -4.81
CA ALA A 41 -8.93 -10.61 -6.07
C ALA A 41 -7.99 -11.81 -5.90
N MET A 42 -7.12 -11.77 -4.87
CA MET A 42 -6.16 -12.83 -4.56
C MET A 42 -6.60 -13.69 -3.38
N GLY A 43 -7.70 -13.34 -2.73
CA GLY A 43 -8.17 -14.03 -1.54
C GLY A 43 -7.32 -13.76 -0.30
N PHE A 44 -6.52 -12.71 -0.28
CA PHE A 44 -5.69 -12.37 0.88
C PHE A 44 -6.48 -11.52 1.88
N ASP A 45 -6.41 -11.90 3.14
CA ASP A 45 -6.97 -11.17 4.27
C ASP A 45 -6.02 -11.42 5.45
N VAL A 46 -5.12 -10.49 5.68
CA VAL A 46 -4.01 -10.66 6.63
C VAL A 46 -4.01 -9.55 7.67
N THR A 47 -3.47 -9.85 8.84
CA THR A 47 -3.45 -8.93 9.98
C THR A 47 -2.04 -8.84 10.56
N GLY A 48 -1.59 -7.60 10.80
CA GLY A 48 -0.35 -7.33 11.51
C GLY A 48 0.89 -7.37 10.64
N HIS A 49 2.00 -6.95 11.23
CA HIS A 49 3.26 -6.73 10.52
C HIS A 49 3.80 -8.02 9.87
N ASP A 50 3.80 -9.11 10.63
CA ASP A 50 4.42 -10.35 10.17
C ASP A 50 3.65 -11.00 9.03
N GLU A 51 2.31 -11.06 9.14
CA GLU A 51 1.49 -11.65 8.07
C GLU A 51 1.56 -10.82 6.79
N VAL A 52 1.52 -9.50 6.89
CA VAL A 52 1.60 -8.64 5.71
C VAL A 52 2.97 -8.81 5.05
N ARG A 53 4.06 -8.84 5.84
CA ARG A 53 5.40 -9.09 5.29
C ARG A 53 5.45 -10.43 4.57
N ASP A 54 5.02 -11.50 5.24
CA ASP A 54 5.22 -12.85 4.74
C ASP A 54 4.28 -13.18 3.58
N VAL A 55 3.01 -12.77 3.64
CA VAL A 55 2.02 -13.09 2.62
C VAL A 55 2.03 -12.08 1.47
N ILE A 56 1.89 -10.79 1.78
CA ILE A 56 1.73 -9.77 0.74
C ILE A 56 3.07 -9.47 0.07
N PHE A 57 4.09 -9.13 0.84
CA PHE A 57 5.41 -8.81 0.26
C PHE A 57 6.09 -10.05 -0.28
N GLY A 58 5.82 -11.23 0.31
CA GLY A 58 6.27 -12.50 -0.26
C GLY A 58 5.69 -12.74 -1.63
N TRP A 59 4.40 -12.50 -1.80
CA TRP A 59 3.73 -12.63 -3.10
C TRP A 59 4.26 -11.61 -4.11
N LEU A 60 4.40 -10.35 -3.72
CA LEU A 60 4.95 -9.30 -4.61
C LEU A 60 6.36 -9.67 -5.10
N THR A 61 7.18 -10.21 -4.21
CA THR A 61 8.53 -10.66 -4.56
C THR A 61 8.48 -11.84 -5.53
N GLU A 62 7.59 -12.80 -5.26
CA GLU A 62 7.45 -13.99 -6.10
C GLU A 62 7.07 -13.64 -7.54
N ILE A 63 6.14 -12.70 -7.73
CA ILE A 63 5.73 -12.28 -9.08
C ILE A 63 6.68 -11.27 -9.71
N GLY A 64 7.71 -10.81 -8.99
CA GLY A 64 8.62 -9.78 -9.48
C GLY A 64 7.94 -8.46 -9.71
N ALA A 65 7.07 -8.05 -8.79
CA ALA A 65 6.23 -6.87 -8.94
C ALA A 65 7.04 -5.58 -9.01
N GLU A 66 6.72 -4.74 -10.00
CA GLU A 66 7.17 -3.36 -10.08
C GLU A 66 5.92 -2.48 -9.97
N GLN A 67 5.95 -1.52 -9.06
CA GLN A 67 4.80 -0.65 -8.79
C GLN A 67 5.06 0.75 -9.32
N GLU A 68 4.05 1.33 -9.98
CA GLU A 68 4.07 2.71 -10.44
C GLU A 68 2.89 3.44 -9.82
N LEU A 69 3.15 4.50 -9.08
CA LEU A 69 2.10 5.37 -8.54
C LEU A 69 1.61 6.30 -9.65
N VAL A 70 0.33 6.16 -10.01
CA VAL A 70 -0.29 7.00 -11.04
C VAL A 70 -0.88 8.26 -10.41
N ASP A 71 -1.62 8.10 -9.31
CA ASP A 71 -2.22 9.23 -8.61
C ASP A 71 -2.47 8.86 -7.15
N ILE A 72 -2.60 9.90 -6.32
CA ILE A 72 -2.90 9.74 -4.90
C ILE A 72 -3.82 10.89 -4.48
N VAL A 73 -4.88 10.55 -3.75
CA VAL A 73 -5.81 11.53 -3.20
C VAL A 73 -6.11 11.21 -1.75
N GLU A 74 -6.43 12.23 -0.98
CA GLU A 74 -6.75 12.09 0.43
C GLU A 74 -8.12 12.69 0.71
N PHE A 75 -9.00 11.91 1.37
CA PHE A 75 -10.33 12.32 1.78
C PHE A 75 -10.52 11.99 3.25
N GLY A 76 -10.54 13.02 4.12
CA GLY A 76 -10.73 12.79 5.55
C GLY A 76 -9.67 11.82 6.08
N ALA A 77 -10.11 10.68 6.60
CA ALA A 77 -9.23 9.65 7.16
C ALA A 77 -8.84 8.56 6.15
N SER A 78 -8.99 8.81 4.84
CA SER A 78 -8.65 7.84 3.80
C SER A 78 -7.61 8.41 2.86
N VAL A 79 -6.60 7.60 2.55
CA VAL A 79 -5.62 7.90 1.49
C VAL A 79 -5.80 6.85 0.40
N THR A 80 -6.06 7.28 -0.82
CA THR A 80 -6.32 6.37 -1.94
C THR A 80 -5.25 6.54 -3.01
N CYS A 81 -4.63 5.43 -3.40
CA CYS A 81 -3.62 5.38 -4.44
C CYS A 81 -4.13 4.63 -5.65
N TYR A 82 -3.90 5.17 -6.84
CA TYR A 82 -4.07 4.42 -8.08
C TYR A 82 -2.69 3.98 -8.55
N LEU A 83 -2.53 2.68 -8.79
CA LEU A 83 -1.25 2.07 -9.11
C LEU A 83 -1.35 1.22 -10.37
N HIS A 84 -0.22 1.14 -11.07
CA HIS A 84 0.04 0.03 -12.00
C HIS A 84 1.03 -0.91 -11.33
N ILE A 85 0.73 -2.20 -11.33
CA ILE A 85 1.67 -3.23 -10.88
C ILE A 85 2.00 -4.10 -12.07
N ARG A 86 3.29 -4.16 -12.42
CA ARG A 86 3.79 -5.00 -13.52
C ARG A 86 4.50 -6.20 -12.91
N ASP A 87 4.13 -7.40 -13.34
CA ASP A 87 4.83 -8.61 -12.91
C ASP A 87 6.04 -8.92 -13.82
N LYS A 88 6.79 -9.97 -13.48
CA LYS A 88 7.99 -10.37 -14.22
C LYS A 88 7.71 -10.84 -15.65
N GLU A 89 6.45 -11.16 -15.95
CA GLU A 89 6.03 -11.58 -17.29
C GLU A 89 5.52 -10.41 -18.12
N GLY A 90 5.51 -9.20 -17.55
CA GLY A 90 5.07 -7.99 -18.22
C GLY A 90 3.58 -7.74 -18.14
N VAL A 91 2.83 -8.55 -17.39
CA VAL A 91 1.39 -8.32 -17.18
C VAL A 91 1.23 -7.12 -16.26
N VAL A 92 0.37 -6.18 -16.66
CA VAL A 92 0.10 -4.96 -15.90
C VAL A 92 -1.28 -5.04 -15.29
N LEU A 93 -1.35 -4.81 -13.97
CA LEU A 93 -2.60 -4.76 -13.20
C LEU A 93 -2.87 -3.33 -12.79
N ASP A 94 -4.13 -2.90 -12.94
CA ASP A 94 -4.62 -1.63 -12.42
C ASP A 94 -5.15 -1.88 -11.01
N ILE A 95 -4.57 -1.21 -10.01
CA ILE A 95 -4.92 -1.42 -8.61
C ILE A 95 -5.30 -0.10 -7.98
N VAL A 96 -6.38 -0.11 -7.22
CA VAL A 96 -6.75 1.01 -6.34
C VAL A 96 -6.55 0.54 -4.91
N GLU A 97 -5.65 1.20 -4.17
CA GLU A 97 -5.43 0.90 -2.76
C GLU A 97 -6.04 2.00 -1.90
N VAL A 98 -6.87 1.59 -0.94
CA VAL A 98 -7.48 2.51 0.02
C VAL A 98 -6.86 2.25 1.39
N PHE A 99 -6.22 3.27 1.95
CA PHE A 99 -5.59 3.22 3.26
C PHE A 99 -6.50 3.98 4.23
N GLN A 100 -7.03 3.26 5.23
CA GLN A 100 -7.83 3.87 6.30
C GLN A 100 -6.89 4.26 7.44
N ILE A 101 -6.97 5.51 7.86
CA ILE A 101 -6.07 6.08 8.87
C ILE A 101 -6.84 6.21 10.19
N ASP A 102 -6.23 5.76 11.29
CA ASP A 102 -6.84 5.86 12.61
C ASP A 102 -6.67 7.25 13.23
N GLU A 103 -7.24 7.44 14.42
CA GLU A 103 -7.20 8.73 15.12
C GLU A 103 -5.79 9.15 15.54
N GLU A 104 -4.86 8.20 15.57
CA GLU A 104 -3.45 8.47 15.91
C GLU A 104 -2.58 8.73 14.67
N GLY A 105 -3.20 8.80 13.49
CA GLY A 105 -2.50 9.08 12.24
C GLY A 105 -1.74 7.88 11.68
N ARG A 106 -2.20 6.65 11.99
CA ARG A 106 -1.55 5.41 11.54
C ARG A 106 -2.47 4.66 10.57
N VAL A 107 -1.86 3.91 9.66
CA VAL A 107 -2.63 3.01 8.81
C VAL A 107 -3.24 1.91 9.67
N ALA A 108 -4.56 1.78 9.63
CA ALA A 108 -5.31 0.76 10.39
C ALA A 108 -5.88 -0.33 9.49
N GLU A 109 -6.19 0.00 8.23
CA GLU A 109 -6.76 -0.98 7.30
C GLU A 109 -6.43 -0.57 5.87
N ILE A 110 -6.19 -1.57 5.01
CA ILE A 110 -5.87 -1.37 3.60
C ILE A 110 -6.74 -2.29 2.75
N TRP A 111 -7.33 -1.73 1.70
CA TRP A 111 -8.04 -2.48 0.67
C TRP A 111 -7.35 -2.28 -0.67
N ALA A 112 -6.87 -3.37 -1.27
CA ALA A 112 -6.31 -3.36 -2.62
C ALA A 112 -7.33 -3.98 -3.58
N LEU A 113 -7.86 -3.17 -4.47
CA LEU A 113 -8.99 -3.53 -5.32
C LEU A 113 -8.64 -3.59 -6.80
#